data_12eb890bd8aedf9c0d398cc5a37c0dfa
#
_entry.id   12eb890bd8aedf9c0d398cc5a37c0dfa
#
_cell.length_a   1.000
_cell.length_b   1.000
_cell.length_c   1.000
_cell.angle_alpha   90.00
_cell.angle_beta   90.00
_cell.angle_gamma   90.00
#
_symmetry.space_group_name_H-M   'P 1'
#
loop_
_entity.id
_entity.type
_entity.pdbx_description
1 polymer ?
#
loop_
_entity_poly.entity_id
_entity_poly.type
_entity_poly.pdbx_seq_one_letter_code
_entity_poly.pdbx_strand_id
1 'polypeptide(L)' 'MIVGILQLDIIIHDSNSLKAKRGNIRKILSRVKNTFEVAAAEVGYQDLWQRAEIGVAAVGNDRAVVNQRLDHVLNFV' A
#
# COMPACT_ATOMS: atom_id res chain seq x y z
N MET A 1 18.82 10.41 7.90
CA MET A 1 17.85 9.40 7.49
C MET A 1 16.56 10.09 7.06
N ILE A 2 16.04 9.71 5.93
CA ILE A 2 14.77 10.22 5.40
C ILE A 2 13.74 9.10 5.48
N VAL A 3 12.56 9.41 6.02
CA VAL A 3 11.43 8.49 6.03
C VAL A 3 10.30 9.12 5.24
N GLY A 4 9.82 8.43 4.21
CA GLY A 4 8.66 8.85 3.43
C GLY A 4 7.46 7.98 3.75
N ILE A 5 6.28 8.59 3.82
CA ILE A 5 5.02 7.91 4.13
C ILE A 5 4.02 8.21 3.03
N LEU A 6 3.31 7.16 2.60
CA LEU A 6 2.21 7.26 1.64
C LEU A 6 1.01 6.53 2.21
N GLN A 7 -0.15 7.19 2.22
CA GLN A 7 -1.42 6.55 2.57
C GLN A 7 -2.30 6.49 1.32
N LEU A 8 -2.84 5.31 1.05
CA LEU A 8 -3.70 5.06 -0.10
C LEU A 8 -5.07 4.58 0.39
N ASP A 9 -6.12 5.21 -0.13
CA ASP A 9 -7.49 4.79 0.09
C ASP A 9 -7.94 4.06 -1.18
N ILE A 10 -8.20 2.75 -1.07
CA ILE A 10 -8.48 1.88 -2.22
C ILE A 10 -9.92 1.39 -2.14
N ILE A 11 -10.61 1.46 -3.28
CA ILE A 11 -11.95 0.89 -3.44
C ILE A 11 -11.80 -0.45 -4.18
N ILE A 12 -12.40 -1.50 -3.60
CA ILE A 12 -12.34 -2.86 -4.14
C ILE A 12 -13.76 -3.23 -4.60
N HIS A 13 -14.04 -3.09 -5.90
CA HIS A 13 -15.40 -3.21 -6.44
C HIS A 13 -15.97 -4.63 -6.37
N ASP A 14 -15.12 -5.65 -6.49
CA ASP A 14 -15.57 -7.05 -6.61
C ASP A 14 -15.56 -7.80 -5.28
N SER A 15 -15.29 -7.12 -4.18
CA SER A 15 -15.21 -7.76 -2.88
C SER A 15 -16.61 -7.90 -2.28
N ASN A 16 -17.02 -9.13 -1.99
CA ASN A 16 -18.33 -9.44 -1.40
C ASN A 16 -18.23 -10.08 -0.02
N SER A 17 -17.05 -10.09 0.58
CA SER A 17 -16.82 -10.60 1.92
C SER A 17 -15.49 -10.09 2.46
N LEU A 18 -15.31 -10.14 3.78
CA LEU A 18 -14.01 -9.81 4.38
C LEU A 18 -12.92 -10.79 3.95
N LYS A 19 -13.26 -12.05 3.76
CA LYS A 19 -12.30 -13.05 3.29
C LYS A 19 -11.78 -12.73 1.90
N ALA A 20 -12.67 -12.37 0.97
CA ALA A 20 -12.29 -11.98 -0.39
C ALA A 20 -11.44 -10.71 -0.38
N LYS A 21 -11.81 -9.71 0.44
CA LYS A 21 -11.05 -8.48 0.59
C LYS A 21 -9.64 -8.75 1.11
N ARG A 22 -9.51 -9.57 2.15
CA ARG A 22 -8.19 -9.90 2.73
C ARG A 22 -7.27 -10.56 1.70
N GLY A 23 -7.82 -11.45 0.86
CA GLY A 23 -7.08 -12.07 -0.22
C GLY A 23 -6.59 -11.04 -1.24
N ASN A 24 -7.45 -10.11 -1.66
CA ASN A 24 -7.10 -9.06 -2.60
C ASN A 24 -6.04 -8.11 -2.03
N ILE A 25 -6.20 -7.68 -0.79
CA ILE A 25 -5.25 -6.79 -0.12
C ILE A 25 -3.89 -7.47 0.06
N ARG A 26 -3.88 -8.75 0.43
CA ARG A 26 -2.64 -9.51 0.57
C ARG A 26 -1.86 -9.57 -0.74
N LYS A 27 -2.55 -9.77 -1.87
CA LYS A 27 -1.93 -9.75 -3.20
C LYS A 27 -1.32 -8.39 -3.52
N ILE A 28 -2.05 -7.31 -3.27
CA ILE A 28 -1.57 -5.94 -3.50
C ILE A 28 -0.32 -5.66 -2.66
N LEU A 29 -0.38 -5.96 -1.36
CA LEU A 29 0.74 -5.75 -0.45
C LEU A 29 1.97 -6.57 -0.85
N SER A 30 1.79 -7.84 -1.23
CA SER A 30 2.88 -8.69 -1.68
C SER A 30 3.54 -8.14 -2.94
N ARG A 31 2.76 -7.68 -3.92
CA ARG A 31 3.29 -7.08 -5.15
C ARG A 31 4.10 -5.82 -4.87
N VAL A 32 3.56 -4.94 -4.00
CA VAL A 32 4.24 -3.70 -3.64
C VAL A 32 5.57 -4.01 -2.95
N LYS A 33 5.58 -4.90 -1.97
CA LYS A 33 6.80 -5.26 -1.23
C LYS A 33 7.83 -5.95 -2.11
N ASN A 34 7.40 -6.79 -3.06
CA ASN A 34 8.31 -7.52 -3.95
C ASN A 34 8.87 -6.64 -5.06
N THR A 35 8.15 -5.58 -5.44
CA THR A 35 8.57 -4.69 -6.52
C THR A 35 9.41 -3.52 -6.01
N PHE A 36 9.10 -3.03 -4.81
CA PHE A 36 9.74 -1.84 -4.23
C PHE A 36 10.32 -2.18 -2.85
N GLU A 37 11.35 -1.44 -2.47
CA GLU A 37 11.94 -1.53 -1.11
C GLU A 37 11.14 -0.65 -0.16
N VAL A 38 9.99 -1.13 0.27
CA VAL A 38 9.09 -0.40 1.17
C VAL A 38 8.46 -1.35 2.17
N ALA A 39 8.04 -0.79 3.30
CA ALA A 39 7.12 -1.45 4.21
C ALA A 39 5.70 -1.08 3.80
N ALA A 40 4.77 -2.03 3.83
CA ALA A 40 3.38 -1.77 3.48
C ALA A 40 2.45 -2.63 4.33
N ALA A 41 1.32 -2.04 4.74
CA ALA A 41 0.32 -2.73 5.54
C ALA A 41 -1.05 -2.10 5.33
N GLU A 42 -2.10 -2.87 5.57
CA GLU A 42 -3.46 -2.32 5.70
C GLU A 42 -3.57 -1.63 7.07
N VAL A 43 -3.96 -0.36 7.08
CA VAL A 43 -3.95 0.47 8.29
C VAL A 43 -5.32 1.05 8.65
N GLY A 44 -6.35 0.85 7.83
CA GLY A 44 -7.68 1.32 8.11
C GLY A 44 -8.73 0.61 7.29
N TYR A 45 -10.01 0.81 7.67
CA TYR A 45 -11.18 0.20 7.04
C TYR A 45 -11.14 -1.33 7.02
N GLN A 46 -10.54 -1.93 8.04
CA GLN A 46 -10.32 -3.39 8.08
C GLN A 46 -11.62 -4.18 8.11
N ASP A 47 -12.71 -3.60 8.62
CA ASP A 47 -14.01 -4.24 8.70
C ASP A 47 -14.91 -3.97 7.49
N LEU A 48 -14.47 -3.16 6.54
CA LEU A 48 -15.23 -2.87 5.32
C LEU A 48 -14.83 -3.81 4.20
N TRP A 49 -15.82 -4.28 3.43
CA TRP A 49 -15.59 -5.26 2.36
C TRP A 49 -14.97 -4.66 1.10
N GLN A 50 -15.32 -3.40 0.81
CA GLN A 50 -15.04 -2.76 -0.48
C GLN A 50 -14.09 -1.57 -0.37
N ARG A 51 -13.48 -1.38 0.78
CA ARG A 51 -12.60 -0.25 1.02
C ARG A 51 -11.43 -0.65 1.90
N ALA A 52 -10.26 -0.16 1.56
CA ALA A 52 -9.05 -0.40 2.34
C ALA A 52 -8.19 0.84 2.39
N GLU A 53 -7.53 1.04 3.51
CA GLU A 53 -6.50 2.06 3.65
C GLU A 53 -5.16 1.37 3.80
N ILE A 54 -4.24 1.67 2.88
CA ILE A 54 -2.91 1.08 2.86
C ILE A 54 -1.89 2.13 3.28
N GLY A 55 -1.06 1.80 4.24
CA GLY A 55 0.09 2.61 4.62
C GLY A 55 1.35 2.04 4.00
N VAL A 56 2.18 2.92 3.43
CA VAL A 56 3.47 2.58 2.83
C VAL A 56 4.53 3.48 3.42
N ALA A 57 5.68 2.91 3.79
CA ALA A 57 6.81 3.68 4.31
C ALA A 57 8.09 3.27 3.59
N ALA A 58 8.89 4.26 3.23
CA ALA A 58 10.19 4.08 2.60
C ALA A 58 11.27 4.82 3.41
N VAL A 59 12.45 4.24 3.48
CA VAL A 59 13.58 4.80 4.21
C VAL A 59 14.76 4.94 3.25
N GLY A 60 15.47 6.04 3.36
CA GLY A 60 16.68 6.27 2.58
C GLY A 60 17.49 7.44 3.14
N ASN A 61 18.55 7.80 2.41
CA ASN A 61 19.42 8.93 2.77
C ASN A 61 19.28 10.10 1.79
N ASP A 62 18.39 10.00 0.80
CA ASP A 62 18.17 11.04 -0.21
C ASP A 62 16.66 11.21 -0.37
N ARG A 63 16.18 12.45 -0.11
CA ARG A 63 14.75 12.76 -0.16
C ARG A 63 14.17 12.55 -1.56
N ALA A 64 14.88 12.94 -2.60
CA ALA A 64 14.39 12.80 -3.97
C ALA A 64 14.20 11.32 -4.33
N VAL A 65 15.12 10.46 -3.92
CA VAL A 65 15.03 9.01 -4.16
C VAL A 65 13.86 8.39 -3.40
N VAL A 66 13.67 8.76 -2.14
CA VAL A 66 12.55 8.27 -1.32
C VAL A 66 11.22 8.70 -1.93
N ASN A 67 11.08 9.98 -2.30
CA ASN A 67 9.86 10.48 -2.92
C ASN A 67 9.57 9.79 -4.25
N GLN A 68 10.59 9.58 -5.08
CA GLN A 68 10.43 8.88 -6.35
C GLN A 68 9.94 7.45 -6.15
N ARG A 69 10.46 6.76 -5.15
CA ARG A 69 10.02 5.39 -4.81
C ARG A 69 8.55 5.36 -4.43
N LEU A 70 8.10 6.31 -3.60
CA LEU A 70 6.70 6.41 -3.21
C LEU A 70 5.79 6.78 -4.39
N ASP A 71 6.24 7.65 -5.30
CA ASP A 71 5.50 7.97 -6.51
C ASP A 71 5.34 6.74 -7.41
N HIS A 72 6.37 5.91 -7.52
CA HIS A 72 6.30 4.66 -8.27
C HIS A 72 5.29 3.69 -7.65
N VAL A 73 5.24 3.60 -6.32
CA VAL A 73 4.23 2.79 -5.61
C VAL A 73 2.82 3.30 -5.92
N LEU A 74 2.61 4.62 -5.83
CA LEU A 74 1.32 5.24 -6.11
C LEU A 74 0.84 4.92 -7.53
N ASN A 75 1.72 4.99 -8.51
CA ASN A 75 1.39 4.71 -9.91
C ASN A 75 1.21 3.21 -10.18
N PHE A 76 1.84 2.35 -9.40
CA PHE A 76 1.75 0.90 -9.53
C PHE A 76 0.41 0.36 -9.02
N VAL A 77 -0.11 0.92 -7.94
CA VAL A 77 -1.36 0.46 -7.28
C VAL A 77 -2.65 0.94 -8.01
#